data_77b08c38203aea842a5b8eba03870096
#
_entry.id   77b08c38203aea842a5b8eba03870096
#
_cell.length_a   1.000
_cell.length_b   1.000
_cell.length_c   1.000
_cell.angle_alpha   90.00
_cell.angle_beta   90.00
_cell.angle_gamma   90.00
#
_symmetry.space_group_name_H-M   'P 1'
#
loop_
_entity.id
_entity.type
_entity.pdbx_description
1 polymer ?
#
loop_
_entity_poly.entity_id
_entity_poly.type
_entity_poly.pdbx_seq_one_letter_code
_entity_poly.pdbx_strand_id
1 'polypeptide(L)'
;MIPLMQGKEDPQWRSEFLYEYYWERNFPQTPTMQALRTDRYKYIHYYGLWDLDELYDLQEDPQETTNLILNPERKQTIQQLNKRLFDIMESSGAMQIPLYRDVGPQFNLRDGTRDRAADFPDELKAKPKTP
;
A
#
# COMPACT_ATOMS: atom_id res chain seq x y z
N MET A 1 -5.45 -20.87 -7.75
CA MET A 1 -4.05 -20.73 -8.19
C MET A 1 -3.59 -21.80 -9.20
N ILE A 2 -3.91 -23.08 -9.00
CA ILE A 2 -3.54 -24.17 -9.95
C ILE A 2 -4.03 -23.94 -11.38
N PRO A 3 -5.28 -23.47 -11.64
CA PRO A 3 -5.72 -23.20 -13.02
C PRO A 3 -4.85 -22.21 -13.79
N LEU A 4 -4.46 -21.10 -13.14
CA LEU A 4 -3.60 -20.07 -13.74
C LEU A 4 -2.19 -20.60 -14.07
N MET A 5 -1.64 -21.45 -13.20
CA MET A 5 -0.33 -22.09 -13.48
C MET A 5 -0.39 -23.06 -14.66
N GLN A 6 -1.59 -23.51 -15.03
CA GLN A 6 -1.85 -24.34 -16.22
C GLN A 6 -2.27 -23.51 -17.44
N GLY A 7 -2.19 -22.18 -17.38
CA GLY A 7 -2.60 -21.28 -18.46
C GLY A 7 -4.12 -21.21 -18.67
N LYS A 8 -4.91 -21.60 -17.66
CA LYS A 8 -6.37 -21.50 -17.70
C LYS A 8 -6.82 -20.21 -17.03
N GLU A 9 -7.81 -19.55 -17.62
CA GLU A 9 -8.46 -18.40 -17.00
C GLU A 9 -9.22 -18.85 -15.74
N ASP A 10 -9.15 -18.03 -14.70
CA ASP A 10 -9.94 -18.19 -13.48
C ASP A 10 -10.85 -16.95 -13.34
N PRO A 11 -12.15 -17.09 -13.63
CA PRO A 11 -13.10 -15.96 -13.55
C PRO A 11 -13.25 -15.37 -12.14
N GLN A 12 -12.80 -16.10 -11.11
CA GLN A 12 -12.81 -15.63 -9.72
C GLN A 12 -11.46 -15.03 -9.30
N TRP A 13 -10.51 -14.92 -10.23
CA TRP A 13 -9.23 -14.28 -9.92
C TRP A 13 -9.45 -12.80 -9.63
N ARG A 14 -8.70 -12.31 -8.63
CA ARG A 14 -8.79 -10.91 -8.22
C ARG A 14 -8.46 -9.97 -9.39
N SER A 15 -9.28 -8.94 -9.58
CA SER A 15 -9.07 -7.85 -10.53
C SER A 15 -8.34 -6.65 -9.90
N GLU A 16 -8.17 -6.68 -8.58
CA GLU A 16 -7.49 -5.62 -7.83
C GLU A 16 -6.77 -6.19 -6.61
N PHE A 17 -5.77 -5.47 -6.11
CA PHE A 17 -5.16 -5.77 -4.82
C PHE A 17 -4.65 -4.51 -4.13
N LEU A 18 -4.68 -4.52 -2.79
CA LEU A 18 -4.09 -3.54 -1.91
C LEU A 18 -2.64 -3.91 -1.65
N TYR A 19 -1.74 -2.93 -1.76
CA TYR A 19 -0.36 -2.99 -1.28
C TYR A 19 -0.19 -1.96 -0.17
N GLU A 20 0.52 -2.34 0.90
CA GLU A 20 0.76 -1.50 2.05
C GLU A 20 2.24 -1.52 2.40
N TYR A 21 2.81 -0.34 2.63
CA TYR A 21 4.14 -0.18 3.18
C TYR A 21 4.09 0.86 4.30
N TYR A 22 4.61 0.49 5.44
CA TYR A 22 4.64 1.35 6.61
C TYR A 22 6.07 1.80 6.90
N TRP A 23 6.20 3.06 7.31
CA TRP A 23 7.48 3.64 7.71
C TRP A 23 8.20 2.76 8.73
N GLU A 24 9.50 2.61 8.55
CA GLU A 24 10.36 1.86 9.43
C GLU A 24 11.50 2.75 9.95
N ARG A 25 11.81 2.62 11.24
CA ARG A 25 12.88 3.40 11.90
C ARG A 25 14.24 3.26 11.20
N ASN A 26 14.54 2.09 10.67
CA ASN A 26 15.81 1.83 10.00
C ASN A 26 15.88 2.39 8.57
N PHE A 27 14.76 2.85 8.05
CA PHE A 27 14.62 3.44 6.71
C PHE A 27 13.81 4.72 6.77
N PRO A 28 14.29 5.76 7.50
CA PRO A 28 13.51 6.95 7.80
C PRO A 28 13.15 7.79 6.56
N GLN A 29 13.83 7.57 5.45
CA GLN A 29 13.57 8.24 4.16
C GLN A 29 12.45 7.58 3.35
N THR A 30 11.96 6.41 3.75
CA THR A 30 10.86 5.75 3.04
C THR A 30 9.52 6.16 3.64
N PRO A 31 8.59 6.68 2.83
CA PRO A 31 7.28 7.11 3.32
C PRO A 31 6.38 5.91 3.64
N THR A 32 5.42 6.10 4.52
CA THR A 32 4.27 5.20 4.60
C THR A 32 3.41 5.44 3.37
N MET A 33 3.03 4.36 2.69
CA MET A 33 2.19 4.44 1.51
C MET A 33 1.23 3.25 1.42
N GLN A 34 0.14 3.47 0.72
CA GLN A 34 -0.78 2.41 0.31
C GLN A 34 -1.07 2.55 -1.17
N ALA A 35 -1.14 1.43 -1.87
CA ALA A 35 -1.40 1.42 -3.28
C ALA A 35 -2.54 0.46 -3.63
N LEU A 36 -3.38 0.91 -4.54
CA LEU A 36 -4.39 0.09 -5.20
C LEU A 36 -3.95 -0.17 -6.63
N ARG A 37 -3.75 -1.45 -6.96
CA ARG A 37 -3.54 -1.88 -8.33
C ARG A 37 -4.78 -2.61 -8.84
N THR A 38 -5.27 -2.14 -9.98
CA THR A 38 -6.31 -2.80 -10.77
C THR A 38 -5.70 -3.36 -12.05
N ASP A 39 -6.50 -3.95 -12.93
CA ASP A 39 -6.04 -4.44 -14.24
C ASP A 39 -5.49 -3.32 -15.14
N ARG A 40 -5.98 -2.08 -14.95
CA ARG A 40 -5.56 -0.94 -15.76
C ARG A 40 -4.74 0.10 -15.02
N TYR A 41 -5.11 0.42 -13.77
CA TYR A 41 -4.50 1.54 -13.06
C TYR A 41 -3.73 1.08 -11.83
N LYS A 42 -2.65 1.82 -11.52
CA LYS A 42 -1.99 1.78 -10.23
C LYS A 42 -2.07 3.18 -9.61
N TYR A 43 -2.72 3.27 -8.46
CA TYR A 43 -2.82 4.49 -7.66
C TYR A 43 -2.06 4.30 -6.36
N ILE A 44 -1.20 5.26 -6.00
CA ILE A 44 -0.39 5.24 -4.77
C ILE A 44 -0.73 6.48 -3.97
N HIS A 45 -1.10 6.27 -2.71
CA HIS A 45 -1.35 7.32 -1.73
C HIS A 45 -0.23 7.33 -0.69
N TYR A 46 0.40 8.49 -0.51
CA TYR A 46 1.47 8.70 0.45
C TYR A 46 0.98 9.44 1.68
N TYR A 47 1.53 9.09 2.84
CA TYR A 47 1.25 9.75 4.11
C TYR A 47 2.44 10.62 4.51
N GLY A 48 2.61 11.73 3.83
CA GLY A 48 3.68 12.68 4.11
C GLY A 48 3.34 14.08 3.58
N LEU A 49 3.92 15.11 4.16
CA LEU A 49 3.68 16.50 3.73
C LEU A 49 4.35 16.83 2.40
N TRP A 50 5.34 16.05 2.01
CA TRP A 50 6.19 16.34 0.84
C TRP A 50 5.96 15.36 -0.31
N ASP A 51 5.23 14.29 -0.07
CA ASP A 51 5.03 13.24 -1.05
C ASP A 51 3.77 13.54 -1.87
N LEU A 52 3.92 13.47 -3.18
CA LEU A 52 2.83 13.60 -4.12
C LEU A 52 2.30 12.20 -4.44
N ASP A 53 0.98 12.03 -4.37
CA ASP A 53 0.33 10.80 -4.83
C ASP A 53 0.71 10.47 -6.28
N GLU A 54 0.54 9.22 -6.67
CA GLU A 54 0.88 8.78 -8.02
C GLU A 54 -0.28 8.03 -8.67
N LEU A 55 -0.44 8.24 -9.96
CA LEU A 55 -1.37 7.49 -10.80
C LEU A 55 -0.67 7.06 -12.09
N TYR A 56 -0.74 5.76 -12.40
CA TYR A 56 -0.22 5.20 -13.66
C TYR A 56 -1.32 4.45 -14.40
N ASP A 57 -1.36 4.60 -15.73
CA ASP A 57 -2.21 3.81 -16.63
C ASP A 57 -1.38 2.65 -17.21
N LEU A 58 -1.49 1.48 -16.62
CA LEU A 58 -0.64 0.33 -16.96
C LEU A 58 -0.88 -0.23 -18.38
N GLN A 59 -1.99 0.15 -19.03
CA GLN A 59 -2.27 -0.24 -20.40
C GLN A 59 -1.58 0.68 -21.40
N GLU A 60 -1.58 1.99 -21.12
CA GLU A 60 -0.95 2.99 -22.01
C GLU A 60 0.54 3.18 -21.69
N ASP A 61 0.92 2.99 -20.42
CA ASP A 61 2.29 3.14 -19.91
C ASP A 61 2.67 1.97 -19.00
N PRO A 62 2.96 0.79 -19.57
CA PRO A 62 3.34 -0.39 -18.79
C PRO A 62 4.65 -0.24 -17.99
N GLN A 63 5.46 0.76 -18.33
CA GLN A 63 6.74 1.05 -17.67
C GLN A 63 6.59 2.07 -16.53
N GLU A 64 5.36 2.60 -16.31
CA GLU A 64 5.08 3.56 -15.24
C GLU A 64 6.00 4.80 -15.27
N THR A 65 6.23 5.34 -16.47
CA THR A 65 7.15 6.45 -16.70
C THR A 65 6.52 7.81 -16.50
N THR A 66 5.17 7.89 -16.55
CA THR A 66 4.42 9.14 -16.51
C THR A 66 3.41 9.16 -15.37
N ASN A 67 3.65 9.96 -14.33
CA ASN A 67 2.69 10.15 -13.25
C ASN A 67 1.54 11.05 -13.70
N LEU A 68 0.33 10.51 -13.72
CA LEU A 68 -0.90 11.17 -14.16
C LEU A 68 -1.67 11.88 -13.04
N ILE A 69 -1.14 11.97 -11.83
CA ILE A 69 -1.87 12.50 -10.66
C ILE A 69 -2.31 13.95 -10.83
N LEU A 70 -1.56 14.75 -11.56
CA LEU A 70 -1.87 16.15 -11.84
C LEU A 70 -2.65 16.35 -13.15
N ASN A 71 -2.97 15.29 -13.88
CA ASN A 71 -3.72 15.38 -15.13
C ASN A 71 -5.20 15.64 -14.83
N PRO A 72 -5.76 16.81 -15.24
CA PRO A 72 -7.15 17.17 -14.96
C PRO A 72 -8.16 16.23 -15.60
N GLU A 73 -7.83 15.58 -16.72
CA GLU A 73 -8.68 14.60 -17.38
C GLU A 73 -8.83 13.31 -16.56
N ARG A 74 -7.91 13.03 -15.66
CA ARG A 74 -7.89 11.84 -14.79
C ARG A 74 -8.50 12.09 -13.40
N LYS A 75 -8.98 13.30 -13.13
CA LYS A 75 -9.51 13.68 -11.81
C LYS A 75 -10.61 12.72 -11.29
N GLN A 76 -11.54 12.34 -12.15
CA GLN A 76 -12.60 11.41 -11.78
C GLN A 76 -12.05 10.00 -11.48
N THR A 77 -11.11 9.52 -12.29
CA THR A 77 -10.43 8.24 -12.06
C THR A 77 -9.69 8.23 -10.73
N ILE A 78 -8.95 9.31 -10.44
CA ILE A 78 -8.23 9.48 -9.17
C ILE A 78 -9.20 9.40 -7.98
N GLN A 79 -10.32 10.13 -8.04
CA GLN A 79 -11.32 10.12 -6.97
C GLN A 79 -11.94 8.72 -6.75
N GLN A 80 -12.22 8.00 -7.84
CA GLN A 80 -12.76 6.64 -7.76
C GLN A 80 -11.77 5.66 -7.15
N LEU A 81 -10.50 5.72 -7.58
CA LEU A 81 -9.44 4.85 -7.06
C LEU A 81 -9.12 5.16 -5.60
N ASN A 82 -9.05 6.44 -5.25
CA ASN A 82 -8.87 6.85 -3.86
C ASN A 82 -10.01 6.34 -2.97
N LYS A 83 -11.27 6.58 -3.37
CA LYS A 83 -12.41 6.04 -2.63
C LYS A 83 -12.33 4.53 -2.50
N ARG A 84 -12.03 3.82 -3.58
CA ARG A 84 -11.93 2.35 -3.57
C ARG A 84 -10.81 1.85 -2.66
N LEU A 85 -9.67 2.53 -2.66
CA LEU A 85 -8.56 2.24 -1.75
C LEU A 85 -9.03 2.27 -0.29
N PHE A 86 -9.68 3.36 0.11
CA PHE A 86 -10.18 3.50 1.48
C PHE A 86 -11.30 2.51 1.82
N ASP A 87 -12.22 2.22 0.90
CA ASP A 87 -13.26 1.19 1.10
C ASP A 87 -12.63 -0.20 1.38
N ILE A 88 -11.56 -0.55 0.67
CA ILE A 88 -10.83 -1.82 0.90
C ILE A 88 -10.13 -1.79 2.26
N MET A 89 -9.46 -0.69 2.60
CA MET A 89 -8.76 -0.55 3.86
C MET A 89 -9.71 -0.65 5.06
N GLU A 90 -10.87 -0.01 5.00
CA GLU A 90 -11.89 -0.12 6.04
C GLU A 90 -12.40 -1.55 6.20
N SER A 91 -12.69 -2.22 5.09
CA SER A 91 -13.22 -3.59 5.12
C SER A 91 -12.21 -4.64 5.55
N SER A 92 -10.92 -4.42 5.28
CA SER A 92 -9.83 -5.34 5.63
C SER A 92 -9.22 -5.08 7.01
N GLY A 93 -9.55 -3.94 7.64
CA GLY A 93 -8.92 -3.50 8.89
C GLY A 93 -7.56 -2.79 8.68
N ALA A 94 -7.18 -2.50 7.43
CA ALA A 94 -5.93 -1.84 7.06
C ALA A 94 -5.88 -0.34 7.43
N MET A 95 -6.97 0.22 7.97
CA MET A 95 -6.99 1.56 8.55
C MET A 95 -6.17 1.67 9.85
N GLN A 96 -5.76 0.55 10.40
CA GLN A 96 -4.94 0.50 11.61
C GLN A 96 -3.52 0.10 11.25
N ILE A 97 -2.55 0.92 11.64
CA ILE A 97 -1.14 0.63 11.42
C ILE A 97 -0.73 -0.57 12.28
N PRO A 98 -0.23 -1.67 11.68
CA PRO A 98 0.16 -2.87 12.43
C PRO A 98 1.54 -2.65 13.09
N LEU A 99 1.55 -2.11 14.29
CA LEU A 99 2.78 -1.85 15.01
C LEU A 99 3.13 -3.01 15.93
N TYR A 100 4.40 -3.41 15.87
CA TYR A 100 5.01 -4.31 16.83
C TYR A 100 5.76 -3.53 17.90
N ARG A 101 5.99 -4.17 19.05
CA ARG A 101 6.78 -3.57 20.12
C ARG A 101 8.20 -3.28 19.59
N ASP A 102 8.67 -2.06 19.81
CA ASP A 102 10.06 -1.71 19.47
C ASP A 102 11.04 -2.54 20.31
N VAL A 103 11.88 -3.28 19.63
CA VAL A 103 12.94 -4.10 20.24
C VAL A 103 14.34 -3.46 20.10
N GLY A 104 14.38 -2.19 19.67
CA GLY A 104 15.60 -1.40 19.49
C GLY A 104 16.20 -1.48 18.08
N PRO A 105 17.32 -0.78 17.84
CA PRO A 105 17.94 -0.70 16.53
C PRO A 105 18.42 -2.07 16.05
N GLN A 106 18.03 -2.44 14.86
CA GLN A 106 18.34 -3.73 14.25
C GLN A 106 19.25 -3.55 13.05
N PHE A 107 20.56 -3.53 13.30
CA PHE A 107 21.54 -3.38 12.23
C PHE A 107 21.76 -4.67 11.41
N ASN A 108 21.39 -5.83 11.95
CA ASN A 108 21.56 -7.12 11.29
C ASN A 108 20.20 -7.68 10.86
N LEU A 109 19.62 -7.10 9.81
CA LEU A 109 18.34 -7.56 9.24
C LEU A 109 18.41 -8.96 8.61
N ARG A 110 19.59 -9.55 8.52
CA ARG A 110 19.82 -10.86 7.89
C ARG A 110 19.82 -12.04 8.85
N ASP A 111 19.79 -11.80 10.13
CA ASP A 111 19.81 -12.90 11.11
C ASP A 111 18.44 -13.59 11.29
N GLY A 112 17.39 -13.05 10.69
CA GLY A 112 16.04 -13.63 10.69
C GLY A 112 15.40 -13.79 12.07
N THR A 113 16.06 -13.35 13.13
CA THR A 113 15.63 -13.60 14.52
C THR A 113 14.84 -12.45 15.12
N ARG A 114 14.68 -11.34 14.38
CA ARG A 114 14.10 -10.12 14.93
C ARG A 114 13.04 -9.53 14.01
N ASP A 115 11.86 -9.36 14.56
CA ASP A 115 10.81 -8.61 13.95
C ASP A 115 11.14 -7.11 13.91
N ARG A 116 10.72 -6.45 12.87
CA ARG A 116 10.83 -5.00 12.76
C ARG A 116 9.68 -4.33 13.45
N ALA A 117 9.99 -3.29 14.18
CA ALA A 117 8.98 -2.41 14.70
C ALA A 117 8.96 -1.10 13.91
N ALA A 118 7.79 -0.67 13.52
CA ALA A 118 7.55 0.70 13.09
C ALA A 118 7.49 1.58 14.35
N ASP A 119 8.11 2.76 14.30
CA ASP A 119 8.16 3.70 15.42
C ASP A 119 7.16 4.83 15.20
N PHE A 120 5.89 4.52 15.42
CA PHE A 120 4.80 5.49 15.30
C PHE A 120 4.38 6.04 16.66
N PRO A 121 3.85 7.27 16.70
CA PRO A 121 3.23 7.81 17.90
C PRO A 121 2.14 6.88 18.44
N ASP A 122 2.00 6.83 19.77
CA ASP A 122 1.05 5.92 20.42
C ASP A 122 -0.41 6.18 20.02
N GLU A 123 -0.73 7.42 19.66
CA GLU A 123 -2.05 7.84 19.18
C GLU A 123 -2.46 7.17 17.87
N LEU A 124 -1.47 6.77 17.06
CA LEU A 124 -1.69 6.10 15.77
C LEU A 124 -1.66 4.57 15.87
N LYS A 125 -1.33 4.04 17.05
CA LYS A 125 -1.32 2.59 17.27
C LYS A 125 -2.72 2.03 17.37
N ALA A 126 -2.93 0.87 16.76
CA ALA A 126 -4.17 0.14 16.92
C ALA A 126 -4.45 -0.17 18.40
N LYS A 127 -5.62 0.21 18.89
CA LYS A 127 -6.03 -0.16 20.25
C LYS A 127 -6.28 -1.68 20.28
N PRO A 128 -5.77 -2.40 21.31
CA PRO A 128 -6.08 -3.81 21.45
C PRO A 128 -7.60 -3.99 21.54
N LYS A 129 -8.15 -4.92 20.77
CA LYS A 129 -9.55 -5.30 20.93
C LYS A 129 -9.69 -5.89 22.32
N THR A 130 -10.47 -5.23 23.15
CA THR A 130 -10.88 -5.79 24.46
C THR A 130 -11.71 -7.04 24.19
N PRO A 131 -11.45 -8.17 24.86
CA PRO A 131 -12.17 -9.42 24.65
C PRO A 131 -13.65 -9.30 25.00
#